data_ecded6600abb830bf291468bb5ddb6ff
#
_entry.id   ecded6600abb830bf291468bb5ddb6ff
#
_cell.length_a   1.000
_cell.length_b   1.000
_cell.length_c   1.000
_cell.angle_alpha   90.00
_cell.angle_beta   90.00
_cell.angle_gamma   90.00
#
_symmetry.space_group_name_H-M   'P 1'
#
loop_
_entity.id
_entity.type
_entity.pdbx_description
1 polymer ?
#
loop_
_entity_poly.entity_id
_entity_poly.type
_entity_poly.pdbx_seq_one_letter_code
_entity_poly.pdbx_strand_id
1 'polypeptide(L)'
;TNVPTAVLRLLDGVSRRWLSRWNHAQLPEIDRIAELLGRPGVYYLSVSYEWGCTCRIAPSPDGGSARLARVLDWRTPGLGALIIAARVTAQAGSFVSMTWPGYTGVLHAMAPGRFSAALNQAPMRRPIGLFAIDWAANKARIWSRPHLMPGHLLRDVFETVSHFDEARRRLTETPIATPCIFVLAGTAPSETVELERNEVSAEIHPAPGVAANHWQAAGWQGSSRGQDSAGRSRMLAGLSPEFDEGFGWLRPPVLNSLTRLAMVADAAEGRILAQGFEKEVPATAPLGLQF
;
A
#
# COMPACT_ATOMS: atom_id res chain seq x y z
N THR A 1 18.21 -6.39 -4.93
CA THR A 1 18.47 -6.52 -3.47
C THR A 1 19.83 -7.14 -3.25
N ASN A 2 20.65 -6.57 -2.36
CA ASN A 2 21.96 -7.13 -1.98
C ASN A 2 21.83 -8.35 -1.02
N VAL A 3 20.68 -9.03 -1.04
CA VAL A 3 20.44 -10.22 -0.21
C VAL A 3 21.02 -11.43 -0.95
N PRO A 4 21.90 -12.21 -0.32
CA PRO A 4 22.48 -13.41 -0.94
C PRO A 4 21.39 -14.41 -1.38
N THR A 5 21.57 -15.04 -2.53
CA THR A 5 20.59 -15.98 -3.11
C THR A 5 20.23 -17.13 -2.15
N ALA A 6 21.18 -17.62 -1.37
CA ALA A 6 20.94 -18.66 -0.36
C ALA A 6 19.97 -18.20 0.73
N VAL A 7 20.09 -16.95 1.18
CA VAL A 7 19.18 -16.34 2.17
C VAL A 7 17.78 -16.17 1.57
N LEU A 8 17.69 -15.69 0.32
CA LEU A 8 16.39 -15.59 -0.36
C LEU A 8 15.70 -16.96 -0.50
N ARG A 9 16.43 -18.02 -0.84
CA ARG A 9 15.86 -19.39 -0.90
C ARG A 9 15.32 -19.85 0.45
N LEU A 10 16.05 -19.57 1.54
CA LEU A 10 15.58 -19.90 2.90
C LEU A 10 14.30 -19.14 3.23
N LEU A 11 14.28 -17.83 3.00
CA LEU A 11 13.13 -16.97 3.27
C LEU A 11 11.92 -17.34 2.40
N ASP A 12 12.14 -17.72 1.15
CA ASP A 12 11.10 -18.25 0.25
C ASP A 12 10.51 -19.56 0.80
N GLY A 13 11.36 -20.48 1.22
CA GLY A 13 10.89 -21.76 1.77
C GLY A 13 10.02 -21.60 3.01
N VAL A 14 10.41 -20.69 3.92
CA VAL A 14 9.59 -20.35 5.11
C VAL A 14 8.28 -19.67 4.69
N SER A 15 8.34 -18.69 3.80
CA SER A 15 7.18 -17.93 3.34
C SER A 15 6.17 -18.82 2.60
N ARG A 16 6.65 -19.69 1.68
CA ARG A 16 5.80 -20.65 0.97
C ARG A 16 5.11 -21.64 1.94
N ARG A 17 5.88 -22.17 2.92
CA ARG A 17 5.31 -23.07 3.94
C ARG A 17 4.24 -22.36 4.78
N TRP A 18 4.46 -21.11 5.14
CA TRP A 18 3.47 -20.30 5.86
C TRP A 18 2.21 -20.08 5.01
N LEU A 19 2.33 -19.65 3.75
CA LEU A 19 1.22 -19.47 2.82
C LEU A 19 0.41 -20.76 2.63
N SER A 20 1.09 -21.89 2.45
CA SER A 20 0.46 -23.20 2.28
C SER A 20 -0.24 -23.67 3.55
N ARG A 21 0.39 -23.50 4.73
CA ARG A 21 -0.17 -23.93 6.01
C ARG A 21 -1.53 -23.29 6.33
N TRP A 22 -1.72 -22.06 5.88
CA TRP A 22 -2.93 -21.28 6.16
C TRP A 22 -3.86 -21.13 4.95
N ASN A 23 -3.65 -21.94 3.89
CA ASN A 23 -4.47 -21.95 2.68
C ASN A 23 -4.71 -20.56 2.07
N HIS A 24 -3.65 -19.77 1.94
CA HIS A 24 -3.76 -18.44 1.33
C HIS A 24 -4.23 -18.54 -0.12
N ALA A 25 -5.31 -17.84 -0.45
CA ALA A 25 -5.94 -17.87 -1.78
C ALA A 25 -5.00 -17.44 -2.92
N GLN A 26 -4.00 -16.60 -2.61
CA GLN A 26 -3.02 -16.12 -3.59
C GLN A 26 -1.85 -17.10 -3.84
N LEU A 27 -1.75 -18.20 -3.08
CA LEU A 27 -0.63 -19.13 -3.22
C LEU A 27 -0.50 -19.72 -4.63
N PRO A 28 -1.57 -20.18 -5.32
CA PRO A 28 -1.45 -20.69 -6.68
C PRO A 28 -0.90 -19.66 -7.68
N GLU A 29 -1.27 -18.39 -7.54
CA GLU A 29 -0.74 -17.30 -8.37
C GLU A 29 0.75 -17.06 -8.06
N ILE A 30 1.14 -17.05 -6.78
CA ILE A 30 2.54 -16.90 -6.36
C ILE A 30 3.39 -18.09 -6.86
N ASP A 31 2.89 -19.33 -6.77
CA ASP A 31 3.53 -20.52 -7.32
C ASP A 31 3.77 -20.35 -8.83
N ARG A 32 2.76 -19.87 -9.57
CA ARG A 32 2.89 -19.65 -11.02
C ARG A 32 3.92 -18.57 -11.37
N ILE A 33 3.97 -17.49 -10.61
CA ILE A 33 4.98 -16.44 -10.78
C ILE A 33 6.37 -16.99 -10.48
N ALA A 34 6.53 -17.79 -9.44
CA ALA A 34 7.80 -18.40 -9.08
C ALA A 34 8.33 -19.34 -10.17
N GLU A 35 7.43 -20.15 -10.78
CA GLU A 35 7.77 -21.00 -11.93
C GLU A 35 8.25 -20.16 -13.12
N LEU A 36 7.50 -19.12 -13.49
CA LEU A 36 7.82 -18.28 -14.65
C LEU A 36 9.13 -17.52 -14.48
N LEU A 37 9.44 -17.04 -13.27
CA LEU A 37 10.66 -16.29 -13.01
C LEU A 37 11.88 -17.19 -12.81
N GLY A 38 11.72 -18.42 -12.34
CA GLY A 38 12.80 -19.37 -12.09
C GLY A 38 13.86 -18.86 -11.10
N ARG A 39 13.51 -17.88 -10.25
CA ARG A 39 14.42 -17.20 -9.32
C ARG A 39 13.84 -17.16 -7.91
N PRO A 40 14.69 -17.28 -6.86
CA PRO A 40 14.23 -17.14 -5.48
C PRO A 40 13.88 -15.68 -5.15
N GLY A 41 13.00 -15.52 -4.16
CA GLY A 41 12.55 -14.23 -3.64
C GLY A 41 11.06 -13.99 -3.83
N VAL A 42 10.37 -14.76 -4.67
CA VAL A 42 8.97 -14.49 -5.06
C VAL A 42 8.02 -14.64 -3.88
N TYR A 43 8.11 -15.72 -3.12
CA TYR A 43 7.25 -15.93 -1.95
C TYR A 43 7.57 -14.93 -0.84
N TYR A 44 8.86 -14.71 -0.58
CA TYR A 44 9.28 -13.77 0.44
C TYR A 44 8.86 -12.33 0.12
N LEU A 45 9.00 -11.90 -1.14
CA LEU A 45 8.61 -10.55 -1.56
C LEU A 45 7.08 -10.36 -1.54
N SER A 46 6.29 -11.42 -1.73
CA SER A 46 4.83 -11.36 -1.61
C SER A 46 4.35 -11.15 -0.16
N VAL A 47 5.19 -11.45 0.83
CA VAL A 47 4.88 -11.29 2.26
C VAL A 47 5.83 -10.34 2.98
N SER A 48 6.66 -9.61 2.24
CA SER A 48 7.61 -8.65 2.81
C SER A 48 7.15 -7.23 2.57
N TYR A 49 7.28 -6.40 3.61
CA TYR A 49 6.90 -4.99 3.58
C TYR A 49 8.08 -4.15 4.07
N GLU A 50 8.68 -3.35 3.19
CA GLU A 50 9.83 -2.50 3.51
C GLU A 50 9.82 -1.22 2.66
N TRP A 51 8.74 -0.42 2.74
CA TRP A 51 8.61 0.85 2.01
C TRP A 51 8.13 2.00 2.89
N GLY A 52 8.36 3.22 2.42
CA GLY A 52 7.78 4.44 2.94
C GLY A 52 6.55 4.84 2.14
N CYS A 53 5.65 5.57 2.77
CA CYS A 53 4.41 6.00 2.14
C CYS A 53 3.92 7.33 2.66
N THR A 54 3.18 8.04 1.82
CA THR A 54 2.37 9.18 2.26
C THR A 54 1.09 9.19 1.45
N CYS A 55 -0.05 9.31 2.12
CA CYS A 55 -1.36 9.41 1.50
C CYS A 55 -2.11 10.63 2.04
N ARG A 56 -2.95 11.23 1.22
CA ARG A 56 -3.96 12.19 1.64
C ARG A 56 -5.31 11.77 1.11
N ILE A 57 -6.33 11.87 1.94
CA ILE A 57 -7.74 11.76 1.56
C ILE A 57 -8.46 13.05 1.93
N ALA A 58 -9.26 13.54 1.01
CA ALA A 58 -10.05 14.75 1.21
C ALA A 58 -11.22 14.76 0.22
N PRO A 59 -12.26 15.57 0.45
CA PRO A 59 -13.18 15.94 -0.60
C PRO A 59 -12.44 16.48 -1.83
N SER A 60 -12.98 16.23 -3.02
CA SER A 60 -12.50 16.87 -4.25
C SER A 60 -12.61 18.40 -4.15
N PRO A 61 -11.85 19.19 -4.93
CA PRO A 61 -11.87 20.64 -4.86
C PRO A 61 -13.25 21.26 -5.12
N ASP A 62 -14.06 20.62 -5.95
CA ASP A 62 -15.46 21.00 -6.23
C ASP A 62 -16.47 20.50 -5.19
N GLY A 63 -16.01 19.68 -4.23
CA GLY A 63 -16.85 19.09 -3.19
C GLY A 63 -17.79 17.98 -3.67
N GLY A 64 -17.67 17.52 -4.91
CA GLY A 64 -18.57 16.52 -5.50
C GLY A 64 -18.22 15.07 -5.16
N SER A 65 -16.99 14.79 -4.81
CA SER A 65 -16.46 13.43 -4.58
C SER A 65 -15.44 13.38 -3.45
N ALA A 66 -14.87 12.19 -3.22
CA ALA A 66 -13.70 11.99 -2.36
C ALA A 66 -12.47 11.59 -3.21
N ARG A 67 -11.32 12.19 -2.90
CA ARG A 67 -10.09 11.98 -3.63
C ARG A 67 -9.00 11.37 -2.75
N LEU A 68 -8.25 10.43 -3.32
CA LEU A 68 -7.07 9.81 -2.73
C LEU A 68 -5.82 10.25 -3.50
N ALA A 69 -4.86 10.86 -2.82
CA ALA A 69 -3.50 11.04 -3.32
C ALA A 69 -2.53 10.13 -2.57
N ARG A 70 -1.55 9.57 -3.30
CA ARG A 70 -0.61 8.59 -2.79
C ARG A 70 0.79 8.83 -3.33
N VAL A 71 1.81 8.76 -2.44
CA VAL A 71 3.23 8.67 -2.82
C VAL A 71 3.83 7.44 -2.16
N LEU A 72 4.57 6.66 -2.94
CA LEU A 72 5.26 5.45 -2.48
C LEU A 72 6.77 5.61 -2.63
N ASP A 73 7.48 5.39 -1.53
CA ASP A 73 8.93 5.39 -1.44
C ASP A 73 9.43 3.96 -1.28
N TRP A 74 10.38 3.52 -2.12
CA TRP A 74 10.96 2.20 -2.03
C TRP A 74 12.47 2.22 -2.34
N ARG A 75 13.24 1.50 -1.53
CA ARG A 75 14.72 1.51 -1.63
C ARG A 75 15.26 0.81 -2.88
N THR A 76 14.48 -0.06 -3.52
CA THR A 76 14.91 -0.76 -4.74
C THR A 76 14.98 0.21 -5.92
N PRO A 77 16.15 0.43 -6.53
CA PRO A 77 16.27 1.28 -7.70
C PRO A 77 15.60 0.65 -8.93
N GLY A 78 15.13 1.49 -9.83
CA GLY A 78 14.52 1.08 -11.11
C GLY A 78 13.02 0.75 -11.02
N LEU A 79 12.44 0.63 -9.83
CA LEU A 79 11.01 0.33 -9.69
C LEU A 79 10.11 1.42 -10.28
N GLY A 80 10.52 2.69 -10.22
CA GLY A 80 9.75 3.79 -10.79
C GLY A 80 9.54 3.66 -12.30
N ALA A 81 10.49 3.06 -13.01
CA ALA A 81 10.39 2.83 -14.45
C ALA A 81 9.60 1.57 -14.85
N LEU A 82 9.21 0.73 -13.88
CA LEU A 82 8.56 -0.57 -14.10
C LEU A 82 7.10 -0.62 -13.61
N ILE A 83 6.51 0.52 -13.33
CA ILE A 83 5.12 0.62 -12.89
C ILE A 83 4.19 0.23 -14.03
N ILE A 84 3.19 -0.58 -13.71
CA ILE A 84 2.10 -0.96 -14.61
C ILE A 84 0.75 -0.65 -13.99
N ALA A 85 -0.24 -0.36 -14.83
CA ALA A 85 -1.65 -0.33 -14.45
C ALA A 85 -2.26 -1.71 -14.73
N ALA A 86 -2.48 -2.48 -13.69
CA ALA A 86 -3.14 -3.78 -13.79
C ALA A 86 -4.66 -3.60 -13.64
N ARG A 87 -5.40 -3.82 -14.74
CA ARG A 87 -6.87 -3.92 -14.68
C ARG A 87 -7.24 -5.34 -14.29
N VAL A 88 -8.00 -5.47 -13.22
CA VAL A 88 -8.51 -6.74 -12.69
C VAL A 88 -10.03 -6.73 -12.74
N THR A 89 -10.62 -7.79 -13.29
CA THR A 89 -12.07 -8.02 -13.25
C THR A 89 -12.33 -9.14 -12.24
N ALA A 90 -13.18 -8.87 -11.27
CA ALA A 90 -13.49 -9.76 -10.17
C ALA A 90 -15.00 -9.75 -9.85
N GLN A 91 -15.39 -10.45 -8.79
CA GLN A 91 -16.81 -10.61 -8.41
C GLN A 91 -17.50 -9.26 -8.16
N ALA A 92 -16.85 -8.31 -7.49
CA ALA A 92 -17.40 -7.01 -7.19
C ALA A 92 -17.26 -5.99 -8.34
N GLY A 93 -16.81 -6.40 -9.51
CA GLY A 93 -16.54 -5.54 -10.65
C GLY A 93 -15.05 -5.30 -10.90
N SER A 94 -14.74 -4.41 -11.84
CA SER A 94 -13.36 -4.13 -12.22
C SER A 94 -12.71 -3.10 -11.28
N PHE A 95 -11.40 -3.19 -11.13
CA PHE A 95 -10.57 -2.17 -10.49
C PHE A 95 -9.20 -2.07 -11.20
N VAL A 96 -8.51 -0.98 -10.97
CA VAL A 96 -7.14 -0.76 -11.46
C VAL A 96 -6.19 -0.61 -10.29
N SER A 97 -5.16 -1.44 -10.27
CA SER A 97 -4.03 -1.33 -9.34
C SER A 97 -2.79 -0.81 -10.06
N MET A 98 -2.20 0.26 -9.57
CA MET A 98 -0.85 0.66 -10.00
C MET A 98 0.14 -0.23 -9.26
N THR A 99 0.88 -1.05 -9.96
CA THR A 99 1.65 -2.15 -9.36
C THR A 99 2.91 -2.46 -10.16
N TRP A 100 3.56 -3.55 -9.80
CA TRP A 100 4.75 -4.09 -10.47
C TRP A 100 4.51 -5.52 -10.92
N PRO A 101 5.10 -5.96 -12.05
CA PRO A 101 5.01 -7.35 -12.48
C PRO A 101 5.44 -8.32 -11.36
N GLY A 102 4.58 -9.30 -11.06
CA GLY A 102 4.85 -10.33 -10.07
C GLY A 102 4.48 -9.99 -8.62
N TYR A 103 3.94 -8.81 -8.33
CA TYR A 103 3.39 -8.50 -7.02
C TYR A 103 1.90 -8.92 -6.96
N THR A 104 1.55 -9.79 -6.03
CA THR A 104 0.20 -10.40 -5.93
C THR A 104 -0.76 -9.66 -5.00
N GLY A 105 -0.27 -8.76 -4.16
CA GLY A 105 -1.12 -7.92 -3.31
C GLY A 105 -1.60 -6.65 -4.01
N VAL A 106 -2.39 -5.84 -3.30
CA VAL A 106 -2.73 -4.47 -3.68
C VAL A 106 -2.11 -3.51 -2.67
N LEU A 107 -1.32 -2.55 -3.15
CA LEU A 107 -0.77 -1.45 -2.33
C LEU A 107 -1.59 -0.18 -2.47
N HIS A 108 -2.19 0.00 -3.62
CA HIS A 108 -3.11 1.09 -3.95
C HIS A 108 -3.86 0.74 -5.24
N ALA A 109 -5.13 1.07 -5.25
CA ALA A 109 -6.01 0.82 -6.38
C ALA A 109 -7.21 1.76 -6.37
N MET A 110 -7.91 1.81 -7.50
CA MET A 110 -9.19 2.49 -7.66
C MET A 110 -10.17 1.57 -8.38
N ALA A 111 -11.37 1.47 -7.85
CA ALA A 111 -12.51 0.79 -8.44
C ALA A 111 -13.55 1.85 -8.83
N PRO A 112 -13.81 2.06 -10.13
CA PRO A 112 -14.75 3.08 -10.61
C PRO A 112 -16.13 2.88 -10.00
N GLY A 113 -16.75 3.98 -9.53
CA GLY A 113 -18.07 3.98 -8.91
C GLY A 113 -18.15 3.28 -7.54
N ARG A 114 -17.00 2.88 -6.95
CA ARG A 114 -16.96 2.19 -5.65
C ARG A 114 -16.09 2.91 -4.61
N PHE A 115 -14.78 2.76 -4.70
CA PHE A 115 -13.82 3.40 -3.81
C PHE A 115 -12.39 3.32 -4.37
N SER A 116 -11.52 4.17 -3.86
CA SER A 116 -10.07 4.05 -3.98
C SER A 116 -9.46 3.80 -2.61
N ALA A 117 -8.37 3.06 -2.57
CA ALA A 117 -7.68 2.77 -1.32
C ALA A 117 -6.17 2.63 -1.49
N ALA A 118 -5.45 2.89 -0.41
CA ALA A 118 -4.01 2.69 -0.32
C ALA A 118 -3.61 2.06 1.02
N LEU A 119 -2.48 1.34 0.99
CA LEU A 119 -1.86 0.68 2.13
C LEU A 119 -0.53 1.36 2.46
N ASN A 120 -0.40 1.91 3.66
CA ASN A 120 0.85 2.39 4.22
C ASN A 120 1.43 1.38 5.21
N GLN A 121 2.74 1.29 5.20
CA GLN A 121 3.44 0.46 6.18
C GLN A 121 3.42 1.13 7.55
N ALA A 122 2.97 0.40 8.55
CA ALA A 122 3.00 0.84 9.95
C ALA A 122 4.42 0.97 10.51
N PRO A 123 4.61 1.74 11.59
CA PRO A 123 5.85 1.75 12.35
C PRO A 123 6.32 0.35 12.75
N MET A 124 7.63 0.15 12.70
CA MET A 124 8.22 -1.12 13.12
C MET A 124 8.27 -1.22 14.64
N ARG A 125 7.77 -2.31 15.20
CA ARG A 125 7.97 -2.60 16.63
C ARG A 125 9.45 -2.81 16.89
N ARG A 126 9.97 -2.14 17.91
CA ARG A 126 11.38 -2.22 18.32
C ARG A 126 11.55 -2.50 19.81
N PRO A 127 11.14 -3.70 20.26
CA PRO A 127 11.20 -4.03 21.70
C PRO A 127 12.63 -4.08 22.24
N ILE A 128 13.62 -4.36 21.41
CA ILE A 128 15.04 -4.50 21.83
C ILE A 128 15.86 -3.27 21.41
N GLY A 129 15.48 -2.58 20.33
CA GLY A 129 16.19 -1.43 19.78
C GLY A 129 17.30 -1.79 18.78
N LEU A 130 17.63 -3.08 18.60
CA LEU A 130 18.59 -3.57 17.61
C LEU A 130 17.87 -3.97 16.33
N PHE A 131 18.10 -3.22 15.25
CA PHE A 131 17.34 -3.34 14.00
C PHE A 131 17.24 -4.79 13.48
N ALA A 132 18.36 -5.51 13.38
CA ALA A 132 18.36 -6.86 12.82
C ALA A 132 17.55 -7.86 13.68
N ILE A 133 17.64 -7.75 15.01
CA ILE A 133 16.91 -8.60 15.95
C ILE A 133 15.42 -8.26 15.91
N ASP A 134 15.09 -6.98 16.00
CA ASP A 134 13.71 -6.51 15.94
C ASP A 134 13.06 -6.87 14.60
N TRP A 135 13.80 -6.74 13.49
CA TRP A 135 13.32 -7.15 12.16
C TRP A 135 13.04 -8.67 12.12
N ALA A 136 13.96 -9.50 12.59
CA ALA A 136 13.77 -10.96 12.64
C ALA A 136 12.57 -11.34 13.52
N ALA A 137 12.42 -10.72 14.69
CA ALA A 137 11.30 -10.94 15.59
C ALA A 137 9.95 -10.55 14.93
N ASN A 138 9.90 -9.41 14.23
CA ASN A 138 8.71 -9.02 13.47
C ASN A 138 8.38 -10.03 12.35
N LYS A 139 9.37 -10.58 11.63
CA LYS A 139 9.13 -11.61 10.60
C LYS A 139 8.65 -12.93 11.23
N ALA A 140 9.26 -13.40 12.30
CA ALA A 140 8.81 -14.57 13.02
C ALA A 140 7.35 -14.44 13.50
N ARG A 141 6.98 -13.24 13.97
CA ARG A 141 5.62 -12.92 14.38
C ARG A 141 4.61 -13.00 13.22
N ILE A 142 4.97 -12.54 12.02
CA ILE A 142 4.15 -12.68 10.81
C ILE A 142 3.92 -14.17 10.52
N TRP A 143 4.98 -14.97 10.41
CA TRP A 143 4.91 -16.39 10.06
C TRP A 143 4.23 -17.27 11.13
N SER A 144 4.07 -16.76 12.36
CA SER A 144 3.30 -17.47 13.41
C SER A 144 1.79 -17.27 13.33
N ARG A 145 1.27 -16.41 12.46
CA ARG A 145 -0.14 -16.01 12.41
C ARG A 145 -0.89 -16.54 11.18
N PRO A 146 -2.14 -17.03 11.37
CA PRO A 146 -2.97 -17.54 10.28
C PRO A 146 -3.76 -16.44 9.57
N HIS A 147 -3.20 -15.25 9.41
CA HIS A 147 -3.93 -14.10 8.89
C HIS A 147 -3.35 -13.62 7.57
N LEU A 148 -4.18 -12.97 6.74
CA LEU A 148 -3.74 -12.37 5.50
C LEU A 148 -2.72 -11.26 5.74
N MET A 149 -1.79 -11.11 4.81
CA MET A 149 -1.02 -9.88 4.71
C MET A 149 -1.94 -8.72 4.34
N PRO A 150 -1.71 -7.51 4.88
CA PRO A 150 -2.58 -6.36 4.57
C PRO A 150 -2.80 -6.11 3.09
N GLY A 151 -1.77 -6.28 2.25
CA GLY A 151 -1.92 -6.12 0.79
C GLY A 151 -2.80 -7.19 0.15
N HIS A 152 -2.81 -8.41 0.67
CA HIS A 152 -3.72 -9.46 0.21
C HIS A 152 -5.15 -9.26 0.75
N LEU A 153 -5.32 -8.76 1.97
CA LEU A 153 -6.64 -8.34 2.46
C LEU A 153 -7.21 -7.20 1.62
N LEU A 154 -6.38 -6.20 1.28
CA LEU A 154 -6.84 -5.08 0.43
C LEU A 154 -7.23 -5.59 -0.96
N ARG A 155 -6.49 -6.54 -1.53
CA ARG A 155 -6.86 -7.20 -2.79
C ARG A 155 -8.21 -7.93 -2.66
N ASP A 156 -8.42 -8.74 -1.63
CA ASP A 156 -9.67 -9.44 -1.37
C ASP A 156 -10.85 -8.46 -1.30
N VAL A 157 -10.68 -7.33 -0.64
CA VAL A 157 -11.70 -6.27 -0.55
C VAL A 157 -12.01 -5.70 -1.94
N PHE A 158 -11.02 -5.40 -2.78
CA PHE A 158 -11.27 -4.93 -4.14
C PHE A 158 -11.97 -5.98 -5.02
N GLU A 159 -11.68 -7.25 -4.82
CA GLU A 159 -12.23 -8.37 -5.59
C GLU A 159 -13.68 -8.70 -5.18
N THR A 160 -14.05 -8.50 -3.90
CA THR A 160 -15.30 -9.05 -3.35
C THR A 160 -16.30 -8.00 -2.82
N VAL A 161 -15.88 -6.75 -2.61
CA VAL A 161 -16.70 -5.71 -1.95
C VAL A 161 -17.07 -4.60 -2.91
N SER A 162 -18.38 -4.26 -2.95
CA SER A 162 -18.94 -3.26 -3.88
C SER A 162 -19.13 -1.86 -3.27
N HIS A 163 -19.07 -1.70 -1.94
CA HIS A 163 -19.44 -0.45 -1.27
C HIS A 163 -18.39 -0.02 -0.26
N PHE A 164 -18.22 1.30 -0.11
CA PHE A 164 -17.25 1.92 0.80
C PHE A 164 -17.41 1.46 2.26
N ASP A 165 -18.61 1.45 2.79
CA ASP A 165 -18.85 1.07 4.21
C ASP A 165 -18.49 -0.39 4.49
N GLU A 166 -18.78 -1.29 3.56
CA GLU A 166 -18.39 -2.69 3.69
C GLU A 166 -16.87 -2.85 3.56
N ALA A 167 -16.22 -2.11 2.65
CA ALA A 167 -14.76 -2.10 2.53
C ALA A 167 -14.11 -1.60 3.83
N ARG A 168 -14.62 -0.49 4.38
CA ARG A 168 -14.20 0.04 5.68
C ARG A 168 -14.36 -1.00 6.78
N ARG A 169 -15.52 -1.63 6.90
CA ARG A 169 -15.79 -2.65 7.89
C ARG A 169 -14.83 -3.86 7.78
N ARG A 170 -14.68 -4.41 6.57
CA ARG A 170 -13.79 -5.54 6.30
C ARG A 170 -12.33 -5.22 6.65
N LEU A 171 -11.83 -4.05 6.26
CA LEU A 171 -10.48 -3.61 6.58
C LEU A 171 -10.29 -3.29 8.08
N THR A 172 -11.36 -2.93 8.79
CA THR A 172 -11.34 -2.67 10.23
C THR A 172 -11.37 -3.95 11.06
N GLU A 173 -12.20 -4.92 10.69
CA GLU A 173 -12.52 -6.07 11.55
C GLU A 173 -11.68 -7.32 11.23
N THR A 174 -11.29 -7.52 9.96
CA THR A 174 -10.55 -8.73 9.58
C THR A 174 -9.14 -8.74 10.21
N PRO A 175 -8.76 -9.80 10.96
CA PRO A 175 -7.42 -9.93 11.50
C PRO A 175 -6.35 -9.98 10.41
N ILE A 176 -5.20 -9.36 10.67
CA ILE A 176 -4.07 -9.25 9.72
C ILE A 176 -2.77 -9.78 10.31
N ALA A 177 -1.87 -10.25 9.45
CA ALA A 177 -0.60 -10.84 9.88
C ALA A 177 0.40 -9.82 10.43
N THR A 178 0.29 -8.55 10.04
CA THR A 178 1.20 -7.47 10.44
C THR A 178 0.47 -6.13 10.49
N PRO A 179 0.86 -5.20 11.37
CA PRO A 179 0.28 -3.86 11.43
C PRO A 179 0.41 -3.10 10.11
N CYS A 180 -0.57 -2.24 9.85
CA CYS A 180 -0.59 -1.36 8.68
C CYS A 180 -1.46 -0.12 8.93
N ILE A 181 -1.48 0.78 7.94
CA ILE A 181 -2.41 1.91 7.89
C ILE A 181 -3.12 1.82 6.53
N PHE A 182 -4.43 1.62 6.54
CA PHE A 182 -5.25 1.73 5.33
C PHE A 182 -5.81 3.14 5.20
N VAL A 183 -5.94 3.59 3.97
CA VAL A 183 -6.52 4.89 3.63
C VAL A 183 -7.53 4.67 2.52
N LEU A 184 -8.79 5.08 2.72
CA LEU A 184 -9.88 4.86 1.78
C LEU A 184 -10.59 6.16 1.45
N ALA A 185 -10.97 6.31 0.19
CA ALA A 185 -11.87 7.35 -0.31
C ALA A 185 -12.96 6.68 -1.19
N GLY A 186 -14.21 6.89 -0.85
CA GLY A 186 -15.35 6.40 -1.60
C GLY A 186 -15.76 7.33 -2.74
N THR A 187 -17.04 7.38 -3.07
CA THR A 187 -17.58 8.21 -4.13
C THR A 187 -18.18 9.53 -3.60
N ALA A 188 -18.69 9.53 -2.37
CA ALA A 188 -19.20 10.75 -1.75
C ALA A 188 -18.07 11.49 -0.99
N PRO A 189 -18.13 12.84 -0.89
CA PRO A 189 -17.09 13.64 -0.22
C PRO A 189 -16.90 13.28 1.27
N SER A 190 -17.92 12.73 1.93
CA SER A 190 -17.87 12.25 3.32
C SER A 190 -17.32 10.84 3.46
N GLU A 191 -17.18 10.09 2.37
CA GLU A 191 -16.68 8.71 2.37
C GLU A 191 -15.16 8.69 2.35
N THR A 192 -14.55 9.09 3.45
CA THR A 192 -13.10 9.12 3.62
C THR A 192 -12.73 8.63 5.00
N VAL A 193 -11.74 7.75 5.10
CA VAL A 193 -11.27 7.20 6.39
C VAL A 193 -9.81 6.79 6.33
N GLU A 194 -9.10 7.03 7.42
CA GLU A 194 -7.81 6.43 7.73
C GLU A 194 -7.99 5.40 8.84
N LEU A 195 -7.44 4.20 8.63
CA LEU A 195 -7.52 3.07 9.56
C LEU A 195 -6.12 2.68 9.98
N GLU A 196 -5.72 3.05 11.17
CA GLU A 196 -4.52 2.52 11.78
C GLU A 196 -4.82 1.15 12.37
N ARG A 197 -4.07 0.14 11.98
CA ARG A 197 -4.32 -1.25 12.34
C ARG A 197 -3.11 -1.90 13.00
N ASN A 198 -3.33 -2.47 14.17
CA ASN A 198 -2.51 -3.60 14.58
C ASN A 198 -3.17 -4.91 14.12
N GLU A 199 -2.72 -6.05 14.58
CA GLU A 199 -3.18 -7.34 14.06
C GLU A 199 -4.63 -7.67 14.37
N VAL A 200 -5.20 -7.09 15.43
CA VAL A 200 -6.54 -7.43 15.96
C VAL A 200 -7.40 -6.23 16.34
N SER A 201 -6.84 -5.02 16.36
CA SER A 201 -7.58 -3.80 16.68
C SER A 201 -7.33 -2.69 15.65
N ALA A 202 -8.20 -1.69 15.65
CA ALA A 202 -8.15 -0.55 14.77
C ALA A 202 -8.40 0.74 15.52
N GLU A 203 -7.69 1.81 15.11
CA GLU A 203 -8.05 3.20 15.39
C GLU A 203 -8.51 3.84 14.10
N ILE A 204 -9.64 4.55 14.17
CA ILE A 204 -10.31 5.14 13.01
C ILE A 204 -10.19 6.65 13.10
N HIS A 205 -9.57 7.24 12.08
CA HIS A 205 -9.42 8.68 11.98
C HIS A 205 -10.32 9.22 10.85
N PRO A 206 -11.23 10.15 11.14
CA PRO A 206 -12.07 10.76 10.11
C PRO A 206 -11.24 11.69 9.21
N ALA A 207 -11.78 11.97 8.03
CA ALA A 207 -11.16 12.90 7.09
C ALA A 207 -11.58 14.37 7.34
N PRO A 208 -10.83 15.33 6.74
CA PRO A 208 -9.67 15.11 5.88
C PRO A 208 -8.48 14.56 6.65
N GLY A 209 -7.79 13.56 6.07
CA GLY A 209 -6.72 12.84 6.74
C GLY A 209 -5.43 12.74 5.91
N VAL A 210 -4.31 12.65 6.60
CA VAL A 210 -3.00 12.40 5.99
C VAL A 210 -2.25 11.32 6.75
N ALA A 211 -2.12 10.18 6.13
CA ALA A 211 -1.37 9.05 6.65
C ALA A 211 0.06 9.03 6.12
N ALA A 212 1.03 8.77 6.98
CA ALA A 212 2.40 8.45 6.56
C ALA A 212 2.84 7.10 7.17
N ASN A 213 4.00 7.03 7.84
CA ASN A 213 4.51 5.80 8.42
C ASN A 213 4.79 5.95 9.93
N HIS A 214 4.03 6.76 10.62
CA HIS A 214 4.01 6.88 12.08
C HIS A 214 2.57 6.73 12.56
N TRP A 215 2.41 6.33 13.82
CA TRP A 215 1.10 6.23 14.45
C TRP A 215 0.57 7.62 14.85
N GLN A 216 -0.69 7.86 14.62
CA GLN A 216 -1.46 8.97 15.21
C GLN A 216 -2.21 8.47 16.45
N ALA A 217 -2.54 7.18 16.52
CA ALA A 217 -3.20 6.55 17.64
C ALA A 217 -2.42 6.70 18.94
N ALA A 218 -3.07 7.26 19.94
CA ALA A 218 -2.46 7.47 21.26
C ALA A 218 -2.04 6.13 21.91
N GLY A 219 -0.82 6.09 22.43
CA GLY A 219 -0.28 4.91 23.10
C GLY A 219 0.26 3.82 22.17
N TRP A 220 0.07 3.91 20.85
CA TRP A 220 0.67 2.97 19.91
C TRP A 220 2.12 3.36 19.63
N GLN A 221 3.02 2.39 19.78
CA GLN A 221 4.47 2.62 19.69
C GLN A 221 5.10 1.90 18.51
N GLY A 222 6.17 2.51 17.97
CA GLY A 222 6.97 1.93 16.90
C GLY A 222 7.93 2.95 16.30
N SER A 223 8.94 2.47 15.61
CA SER A 223 9.85 3.33 14.83
C SER A 223 9.22 3.62 13.48
N SER A 224 8.98 4.88 13.16
CA SER A 224 8.45 5.31 11.87
C SER A 224 9.31 4.80 10.71
N ARG A 225 8.68 4.60 9.56
CA ARG A 225 9.37 4.10 8.36
C ARG A 225 9.52 5.18 7.30
N GLY A 226 10.43 4.93 6.35
CA GLY A 226 10.79 5.92 5.34
C GLY A 226 11.60 7.08 5.91
N GLN A 227 11.87 8.05 5.06
CA GLN A 227 12.53 9.30 5.44
C GLN A 227 11.47 10.28 5.94
N ASP A 228 11.76 11.00 7.02
CA ASP A 228 10.95 12.10 7.58
C ASP A 228 9.42 11.90 7.48
N SER A 229 8.92 10.82 8.09
CA SER A 229 7.49 10.48 8.05
C SER A 229 6.59 11.64 8.52
N ALA A 230 6.99 12.33 9.58
CA ALA A 230 6.22 13.46 10.12
C ALA A 230 6.27 14.70 9.20
N GLY A 231 7.43 15.01 8.61
CA GLY A 231 7.56 16.10 7.65
C GLY A 231 6.75 15.86 6.38
N ARG A 232 6.77 14.62 5.86
CA ARG A 232 5.95 14.23 4.71
C ARG A 232 4.45 14.38 4.99
N SER A 233 4.00 13.96 6.17
CA SER A 233 2.61 14.12 6.59
C SER A 233 2.22 15.60 6.68
N ARG A 234 3.00 16.42 7.39
CA ARG A 234 2.73 17.86 7.50
C ARG A 234 2.69 18.57 6.14
N MET A 235 3.65 18.26 5.26
CA MET A 235 3.71 18.86 3.93
C MET A 235 2.46 18.52 3.12
N LEU A 236 2.08 17.24 3.06
CA LEU A 236 0.94 16.81 2.27
C LEU A 236 -0.40 17.28 2.86
N ALA A 237 -0.49 17.50 4.17
CA ALA A 237 -1.68 18.08 4.81
C ALA A 237 -1.98 19.51 4.33
N GLY A 238 -0.93 20.29 4.02
CA GLY A 238 -1.05 21.66 3.51
C GLY A 238 -1.34 21.75 2.00
N LEU A 239 -1.41 20.63 1.28
CA LEU A 239 -1.64 20.61 -0.17
C LEU A 239 -3.05 20.13 -0.52
N SER A 240 -3.48 20.49 -1.73
CA SER A 240 -4.67 19.90 -2.38
C SER A 240 -4.21 19.22 -3.68
N PRO A 241 -3.78 17.94 -3.63
CA PRO A 241 -3.31 17.24 -4.81
C PRO A 241 -4.40 17.14 -5.88
N GLU A 242 -4.06 17.53 -7.09
CA GLU A 242 -4.95 17.55 -8.25
C GLU A 242 -4.45 16.57 -9.31
N PHE A 243 -5.30 16.35 -10.34
CA PHE A 243 -4.91 15.60 -11.53
C PHE A 243 -4.04 16.46 -12.45
N ASP A 244 -2.93 16.93 -11.89
CA ASP A 244 -1.89 17.63 -12.64
C ASP A 244 -0.91 16.61 -13.22
N GLU A 245 -0.89 16.47 -14.53
CA GLU A 245 -0.03 15.52 -15.26
C GLU A 245 1.47 15.74 -14.99
N GLY A 246 1.85 16.95 -14.60
CA GLY A 246 3.21 17.28 -14.16
C GLY A 246 3.49 16.93 -12.70
N PHE A 247 2.49 16.49 -11.92
CA PHE A 247 2.59 16.29 -10.47
C PHE A 247 3.19 17.51 -9.74
N GLY A 248 2.79 18.73 -10.14
CA GLY A 248 3.35 19.97 -9.62
C GLY A 248 3.22 20.18 -8.10
N TRP A 249 2.29 19.45 -7.47
CA TRP A 249 2.14 19.41 -6.02
C TRP A 249 3.19 18.55 -5.32
N LEU A 250 3.87 17.65 -6.03
CA LEU A 250 4.84 16.72 -5.47
C LEU A 250 6.18 17.41 -5.24
N ARG A 251 6.49 17.72 -3.96
CA ARG A 251 7.68 18.45 -3.52
C ARG A 251 8.34 17.79 -2.31
N PRO A 252 9.62 18.10 -2.02
CA PRO A 252 10.26 17.64 -0.79
C PRO A 252 9.51 18.10 0.47
N PRO A 253 9.46 17.29 1.53
CA PRO A 253 10.08 15.97 1.69
C PRO A 253 9.24 14.79 1.14
N VAL A 254 8.04 15.04 0.59
CA VAL A 254 7.19 13.97 0.01
C VAL A 254 7.84 13.41 -1.25
N LEU A 255 8.35 14.26 -2.15
CA LEU A 255 9.27 13.84 -3.20
C LEU A 255 10.66 13.70 -2.60
N ASN A 256 11.24 12.52 -2.71
CA ASN A 256 12.58 12.23 -2.21
C ASN A 256 13.27 11.14 -3.06
N SER A 257 14.54 10.89 -2.82
CA SER A 257 15.35 9.94 -3.61
C SER A 257 14.83 8.50 -3.63
N LEU A 258 13.93 8.14 -2.70
CA LEU A 258 13.28 6.83 -2.62
C LEU A 258 11.91 6.80 -3.29
N THR A 259 11.37 7.94 -3.72
CA THR A 259 10.06 8.00 -4.39
C THR A 259 10.10 7.17 -5.67
N ARG A 260 9.11 6.28 -5.82
CA ARG A 260 8.95 5.38 -6.96
C ARG A 260 7.65 5.60 -7.70
N LEU A 261 6.60 6.07 -7.01
CA LEU A 261 5.30 6.30 -7.60
C LEU A 261 4.60 7.46 -6.90
N ALA A 262 3.95 8.31 -7.69
CA ALA A 262 2.90 9.20 -7.24
C ALA A 262 1.60 8.89 -7.99
N MET A 263 0.46 9.04 -7.31
CA MET A 263 -0.87 8.72 -7.84
C MET A 263 -1.91 9.64 -7.23
N VAL A 264 -2.90 10.02 -8.04
CA VAL A 264 -4.17 10.63 -7.60
C VAL A 264 -5.30 9.80 -8.17
N ALA A 265 -6.33 9.53 -7.37
CA ALA A 265 -7.49 8.75 -7.79
C ALA A 265 -8.78 9.36 -7.26
N ASP A 266 -9.83 9.29 -8.08
CA ASP A 266 -11.20 9.66 -7.78
C ASP A 266 -12.12 8.55 -8.27
N ALA A 267 -12.74 7.82 -7.34
CA ALA A 267 -13.58 6.69 -7.69
C ALA A 267 -14.93 7.09 -8.25
N ALA A 268 -15.47 8.25 -7.86
CA ALA A 268 -16.74 8.76 -8.40
C ALA A 268 -16.60 9.16 -9.86
N GLU A 269 -15.51 9.87 -10.19
CA GLU A 269 -15.18 10.23 -11.56
C GLU A 269 -14.66 9.03 -12.37
N GLY A 270 -14.31 7.91 -11.73
CA GLY A 270 -13.61 6.79 -12.38
C GLY A 270 -12.23 7.17 -12.92
N ARG A 271 -11.57 8.16 -12.33
CA ARG A 271 -10.33 8.74 -12.82
C ARG A 271 -9.14 8.38 -11.94
N ILE A 272 -8.05 7.97 -12.58
CA ILE A 272 -6.77 7.73 -11.92
C ILE A 272 -5.62 8.27 -12.76
N LEU A 273 -4.68 8.96 -12.12
CA LEU A 273 -3.45 9.44 -12.71
C LEU A 273 -2.28 8.93 -11.89
N ALA A 274 -1.25 8.37 -12.53
CA ALA A 274 -0.06 7.90 -11.85
C ALA A 274 1.21 8.18 -12.67
N GLN A 275 2.34 8.35 -12.00
CA GLN A 275 3.65 8.52 -12.63
C GLN A 275 4.74 7.85 -11.78
N GLY A 276 5.70 7.26 -12.48
CA GLY A 276 6.89 6.68 -11.87
C GLY A 276 8.01 7.69 -11.70
N PHE A 277 8.79 7.54 -10.62
CA PHE A 277 9.90 8.42 -10.27
C PHE A 277 11.17 7.63 -9.92
N GLU A 278 12.31 8.19 -10.27
CA GLU A 278 13.64 7.73 -9.85
C GLU A 278 14.52 8.95 -9.52
N LYS A 279 15.14 8.94 -8.34
CA LYS A 279 16.03 10.04 -7.92
C LYS A 279 15.38 11.43 -8.05
N GLU A 280 14.12 11.54 -7.60
CA GLU A 280 13.34 12.79 -7.58
C GLU A 280 12.93 13.33 -8.96
N VAL A 281 13.15 12.57 -10.04
CA VAL A 281 12.73 12.96 -11.39
C VAL A 281 11.75 11.94 -11.98
N PRO A 282 10.86 12.34 -12.89
CA PRO A 282 9.99 11.42 -13.61
C PRO A 282 10.80 10.32 -14.32
N ALA A 283 10.41 9.07 -14.13
CA ALA A 283 10.99 7.89 -14.77
C ALA A 283 10.08 7.30 -15.86
N THR A 284 8.79 7.72 -15.84
CA THR A 284 7.80 7.39 -16.86
C THR A 284 7.07 8.65 -17.31
N ALA A 285 6.39 8.58 -18.45
CA ALA A 285 5.31 9.53 -18.73
C ALA A 285 4.17 9.35 -17.70
N PRO A 286 3.37 10.38 -17.42
CA PRO A 286 2.16 10.21 -16.63
C PRO A 286 1.19 9.28 -17.36
N LEU A 287 0.54 8.40 -16.60
CA LEU A 287 -0.49 7.48 -17.07
C LEU A 287 -1.83 7.89 -16.49
N GLY A 288 -2.68 8.49 -17.31
CA GLY A 288 -4.07 8.80 -16.96
C GLY A 288 -5.02 7.74 -17.51
N LEU A 289 -5.94 7.27 -16.69
CA LEU A 289 -7.02 6.37 -17.09
C LEU A 289 -8.35 6.97 -16.63
N GLN A 290 -9.35 6.87 -17.50
CA GLN A 290 -10.74 7.25 -17.28
C GLN A 290 -11.65 6.06 -17.60
N PHE A 291 -12.68 5.80 -16.78
CA PHE A 291 -13.60 4.66 -16.88
C PHE A 291 -15.04 5.08 -16.99
#